data_6731b9eb4ce19efbe8eded6b2a66e7cd
#
_entry.id   6731b9eb4ce19efbe8eded6b2a66e7cd
#
_cell.length_a   1.000
_cell.length_b   1.000
_cell.length_c   1.000
_cell.angle_alpha   90.00
_cell.angle_beta   90.00
_cell.angle_gamma   90.00
#
_symmetry.space_group_name_H-M   'P 1'
#
loop_
_entity.id
_entity.type
_entity.pdbx_description
1 polymer ?
#
loop_
_entity_poly.entity_id
_entity_poly.type
_entity_poly.pdbx_seq_one_letter_code
_entity_poly.pdbx_strand_id
1 'polypeptide(L)'
;MTEPDGSRTEPLGQVDALAVPRFAGLRTFARLPTLEQVERADVAVLGAPFDSAATFRAGARFGPAAIREASLLLRPYNERLEIAPFAAVQIADAGDAPASPIGVEEGHAAIEAAAGEIAGAGACVLGLGGDHSVTLPLLRAAAAAHGPLSLLQLDAHTDTWDSYFGARYTHGTVFRRAVEEGIVDGGASLQIGLRGSL
;
A
#
# COMPACT_ATOMS: atom_id res chain seq x y z
N MET A 1 -9.18 21.62 22.07
CA MET A 1 -9.23 22.20 20.70
C MET A 1 -7.87 22.86 20.51
N THR A 2 -6.95 22.16 19.86
CA THR A 2 -5.66 22.73 19.45
C THR A 2 -5.92 23.51 18.16
N GLU A 3 -5.53 24.78 18.13
CA GLU A 3 -5.58 25.61 16.94
C GLU A 3 -4.79 24.92 15.81
N PRO A 4 -5.25 24.95 14.55
CA PRO A 4 -4.46 24.43 13.44
C PRO A 4 -3.19 25.27 13.32
N ASP A 5 -2.04 24.57 13.32
CA ASP A 5 -0.74 25.16 13.01
C ASP A 5 -0.83 25.85 11.64
N GLY A 6 -0.64 27.17 11.63
CA GLY A 6 -0.86 28.05 10.46
C GLY A 6 0.18 27.93 9.34
N SER A 7 0.88 26.79 9.21
CA SER A 7 1.95 26.58 8.23
C SER A 7 1.66 25.48 7.19
N ARG A 8 0.46 24.86 7.17
CA ARG A 8 0.13 23.88 6.12
C ARG A 8 -0.10 24.61 4.80
N THR A 9 0.81 24.46 3.88
CA THR A 9 0.57 24.76 2.47
C THR A 9 -0.61 23.92 1.96
N GLU A 10 -1.46 24.49 1.11
CA GLU A 10 -2.57 23.73 0.51
C GLU A 10 -2.03 22.50 -0.23
N PRO A 11 -2.67 21.32 -0.09
CA PRO A 11 -2.22 20.13 -0.79
C PRO A 11 -2.20 20.30 -2.30
N LEU A 12 -1.13 19.85 -2.94
CA LEU A 12 -1.07 19.73 -4.39
C LEU A 12 -1.95 18.55 -4.82
N GLY A 13 -3.13 18.87 -5.36
CA GLY A 13 -4.14 17.89 -5.74
C GLY A 13 -3.91 17.23 -7.09
N GLN A 14 -4.96 16.65 -7.65
CA GLN A 14 -4.96 16.05 -8.99
C GLN A 14 -4.71 17.10 -10.08
N VAL A 15 -4.06 16.67 -11.16
CA VAL A 15 -3.97 17.49 -12.38
C VAL A 15 -5.37 17.79 -12.89
N ASP A 16 -5.68 19.07 -13.14
CA ASP A 16 -6.97 19.50 -13.64
C ASP A 16 -7.30 18.85 -15.01
N ALA A 17 -8.37 18.08 -15.04
CA ALA A 17 -8.81 17.36 -16.23
C ALA A 17 -9.43 18.27 -17.31
N LEU A 18 -9.74 19.52 -16.98
CA LEU A 18 -10.20 20.52 -17.96
C LEU A 18 -9.02 21.22 -18.64
N ALA A 19 -7.88 21.31 -17.95
CA ALA A 19 -6.64 21.87 -18.50
C ALA A 19 -5.80 20.82 -19.26
N VAL A 20 -5.70 19.61 -18.71
CA VAL A 20 -4.92 18.49 -19.30
C VAL A 20 -5.81 17.26 -19.44
N PRO A 21 -6.04 16.76 -20.66
CA PRO A 21 -6.85 15.55 -20.86
C PRO A 21 -6.36 14.36 -20.04
N ARG A 22 -7.28 13.51 -19.56
CA ARG A 22 -6.95 12.39 -18.66
C ARG A 22 -6.02 11.34 -19.26
N PHE A 23 -5.96 11.25 -20.58
CA PHE A 23 -5.06 10.32 -21.30
C PHE A 23 -3.64 10.90 -21.49
N ALA A 24 -3.39 12.16 -21.11
CA ALA A 24 -2.12 12.84 -21.27
C ALA A 24 -1.37 13.01 -19.93
N GLY A 25 -0.05 13.05 -19.99
CA GLY A 25 0.84 13.25 -18.83
C GLY A 25 1.25 11.97 -18.13
N LEU A 26 1.80 12.10 -16.92
CA LEU A 26 2.26 10.98 -16.11
C LEU A 26 1.03 10.19 -15.58
N ARG A 27 1.17 8.87 -15.57
CA ARG A 27 0.14 7.95 -15.09
C ARG A 27 0.36 7.59 -13.62
N THR A 28 0.40 8.61 -12.78
CA THR A 28 0.40 8.44 -11.32
C THR A 28 -0.99 8.05 -10.84
N PHE A 29 -1.09 7.48 -9.63
CA PHE A 29 -2.38 7.17 -9.01
C PHE A 29 -3.25 8.44 -8.93
N ALA A 30 -4.45 8.37 -9.47
CA ALA A 30 -5.42 9.46 -9.54
C ALA A 30 -4.86 10.76 -10.16
N ARG A 31 -3.77 10.71 -10.94
CA ARG A 31 -3.04 11.89 -11.48
C ARG A 31 -2.54 12.84 -10.38
N LEU A 32 -2.22 12.29 -9.22
CA LEU A 32 -1.61 13.01 -8.11
C LEU A 32 -0.13 13.31 -8.37
N PRO A 33 0.48 14.25 -7.65
CA PRO A 33 1.91 14.53 -7.78
C PRO A 33 2.75 13.30 -7.40
N THR A 34 3.98 13.24 -7.90
CA THR A 34 5.00 12.31 -7.39
C THR A 34 5.58 12.80 -6.07
N LEU A 35 6.26 11.93 -5.32
CA LEU A 35 6.96 12.34 -4.08
C LEU A 35 7.96 13.46 -4.30
N GLU A 36 8.62 13.50 -5.47
CA GLU A 36 9.61 14.54 -5.82
C GLU A 36 8.98 15.93 -6.05
N GLN A 37 7.67 15.98 -6.29
CA GLN A 37 6.95 17.22 -6.57
C GLN A 37 6.34 17.86 -5.32
N VAL A 38 6.46 17.21 -4.16
CA VAL A 38 5.92 17.69 -2.88
C VAL A 38 7.02 17.78 -1.83
N GLU A 39 6.95 18.76 -0.95
CA GLU A 39 7.92 18.87 0.16
C GLU A 39 7.72 17.78 1.21
N ARG A 40 6.47 17.37 1.41
CA ARG A 40 6.06 16.34 2.37
C ARG A 40 4.79 15.69 1.89
N ALA A 41 4.66 14.38 2.06
CA ALA A 41 3.40 13.67 1.90
C ALA A 41 2.84 13.25 3.27
N ASP A 42 1.51 13.33 3.43
CA ASP A 42 0.80 12.69 4.55
C ASP A 42 0.53 11.22 4.22
N VAL A 43 0.29 10.92 2.93
CA VAL A 43 0.10 9.57 2.40
C VAL A 43 0.92 9.40 1.12
N ALA A 44 1.66 8.32 1.01
CA ALA A 44 2.38 7.94 -0.20
C ALA A 44 1.84 6.63 -0.78
N VAL A 45 1.49 6.66 -2.07
CA VAL A 45 1.00 5.50 -2.82
C VAL A 45 2.20 4.75 -3.38
N LEU A 46 2.48 3.57 -2.82
CA LEU A 46 3.60 2.71 -3.24
C LEU A 46 3.09 1.47 -3.95
N GLY A 47 3.53 1.23 -5.17
CA GLY A 47 3.31 -0.04 -5.86
C GLY A 47 4.27 -1.13 -5.36
N ALA A 48 3.74 -2.33 -5.18
CA ALA A 48 4.49 -3.54 -4.86
C ALA A 48 4.24 -4.59 -5.95
N PRO A 49 4.87 -4.47 -7.15
CA PRO A 49 4.59 -5.29 -8.32
C PRO A 49 5.26 -6.67 -8.22
N PHE A 50 4.79 -7.49 -7.29
CA PHE A 50 5.36 -8.78 -6.95
C PHE A 50 4.27 -9.86 -6.86
N ASP A 51 4.52 -11.07 -7.42
CA ASP A 51 3.61 -12.21 -7.35
C ASP A 51 4.31 -13.57 -7.42
N SER A 52 5.62 -13.59 -7.09
CA SER A 52 6.39 -14.84 -7.09
C SER A 52 6.07 -15.76 -5.89
N ALA A 53 5.26 -15.29 -4.95
CA ALA A 53 4.71 -16.07 -3.85
C ALA A 53 3.29 -16.60 -4.11
N ALA A 54 2.73 -16.34 -5.29
CA ALA A 54 1.42 -16.86 -5.71
C ALA A 54 1.54 -18.32 -6.17
N THR A 55 0.52 -19.13 -5.87
CA THR A 55 0.57 -20.59 -6.10
C THR A 55 -0.25 -21.07 -7.30
N PHE A 56 -1.12 -20.23 -7.89
CA PHE A 56 -2.00 -20.66 -8.98
C PHE A 56 -1.85 -19.83 -10.25
N ARG A 57 -2.07 -18.54 -10.22
CA ARG A 57 -1.99 -17.66 -11.40
C ARG A 57 -1.07 -16.49 -11.13
N ALA A 58 -0.02 -16.37 -11.93
CA ALA A 58 0.79 -15.17 -12.00
C ALA A 58 0.01 -14.04 -12.72
N GLY A 59 0.39 -12.80 -12.45
CA GLY A 59 -0.21 -11.60 -13.07
C GLY A 59 -0.54 -10.49 -12.07
N ALA A 60 -0.62 -10.78 -10.78
CA ALA A 60 -0.87 -9.76 -9.75
C ALA A 60 0.24 -8.68 -9.72
N ARG A 61 1.46 -8.98 -10.17
CA ARG A 61 2.54 -7.99 -10.34
C ARG A 61 2.19 -6.83 -11.27
N PHE A 62 1.21 -6.97 -12.14
CA PHE A 62 0.70 -5.91 -13.00
C PHE A 62 -0.40 -5.08 -12.33
N GLY A 63 -0.81 -5.44 -11.11
CA GLY A 63 -1.86 -4.78 -10.34
C GLY A 63 -1.61 -3.29 -10.12
N PRO A 64 -0.42 -2.87 -9.63
CA PRO A 64 -0.13 -1.45 -9.40
C PRO A 64 -0.30 -0.59 -10.66
N ALA A 65 0.21 -1.04 -11.80
CA ALA A 65 0.06 -0.34 -13.07
C ALA A 65 -1.41 -0.28 -13.53
N ALA A 66 -2.15 -1.39 -13.43
CA ALA A 66 -3.56 -1.44 -13.80
C ALA A 66 -4.44 -0.57 -12.91
N ILE A 67 -4.16 -0.51 -11.60
CA ILE A 67 -4.85 0.35 -10.65
C ILE A 67 -4.59 1.82 -10.97
N ARG A 68 -3.33 2.21 -11.25
CA ARG A 68 -3.01 3.59 -11.67
C ARG A 68 -3.74 3.97 -12.95
N GLU A 69 -3.75 3.09 -13.95
CA GLU A 69 -4.49 3.34 -15.20
C GLU A 69 -5.98 3.55 -14.94
N ALA A 70 -6.62 2.68 -14.16
CA ALA A 70 -8.04 2.82 -13.81
C ALA A 70 -8.31 4.08 -12.97
N SER A 71 -7.38 4.48 -12.12
CA SER A 71 -7.50 5.64 -11.23
C SER A 71 -7.51 6.98 -11.95
N LEU A 72 -7.09 7.04 -13.23
CA LEU A 72 -7.15 8.27 -14.04
C LEU A 72 -8.57 8.86 -14.14
N LEU A 73 -9.58 8.03 -13.93
CA LEU A 73 -10.99 8.43 -13.98
C LEU A 73 -11.53 8.89 -12.62
N LEU A 74 -10.77 8.78 -11.54
CA LEU A 74 -11.22 9.22 -10.23
C LEU A 74 -11.52 10.71 -10.22
N ARG A 75 -12.61 11.06 -9.52
CA ARG A 75 -13.01 12.44 -9.31
C ARG A 75 -12.44 12.97 -7.99
N PRO A 76 -12.16 14.27 -7.89
CA PRO A 76 -11.59 14.87 -6.68
C PRO A 76 -12.56 14.87 -5.49
N TYR A 77 -13.87 14.75 -5.73
CA TYR A 77 -14.92 14.78 -4.72
C TYR A 77 -15.76 13.50 -4.74
N ASN A 78 -15.99 12.92 -3.57
CA ASN A 78 -16.89 11.79 -3.37
C ASN A 78 -18.24 12.31 -2.84
N GLU A 79 -19.26 12.33 -3.70
CA GLU A 79 -20.59 12.85 -3.38
C GLU A 79 -21.30 12.07 -2.27
N ARG A 80 -21.07 10.74 -2.17
CA ARG A 80 -21.72 9.90 -1.16
C ARG A 80 -21.15 10.12 0.24
N LEU A 81 -19.86 10.37 0.34
CA LEU A 81 -19.16 10.59 1.60
C LEU A 81 -18.98 12.08 1.91
N GLU A 82 -19.33 12.94 0.96
CA GLU A 82 -19.18 14.40 1.05
C GLU A 82 -17.75 14.83 1.39
N ILE A 83 -16.76 14.15 0.81
CA ILE A 83 -15.34 14.42 1.06
C ILE A 83 -14.55 14.68 -0.22
N ALA A 84 -13.51 15.51 -0.10
CA ALA A 84 -12.48 15.75 -1.11
C ALA A 84 -11.11 15.30 -0.56
N PRO A 85 -10.77 14.01 -0.61
CA PRO A 85 -9.58 13.48 0.07
C PRO A 85 -8.28 14.12 -0.43
N PHE A 86 -8.19 14.44 -1.71
CA PHE A 86 -6.99 15.06 -2.32
C PHE A 86 -6.82 16.54 -2.00
N ALA A 87 -7.82 17.17 -1.36
CA ALA A 87 -7.73 18.53 -0.83
C ALA A 87 -7.55 18.53 0.71
N ALA A 88 -7.83 17.42 1.37
CA ALA A 88 -7.77 17.32 2.83
C ALA A 88 -6.36 16.98 3.35
N VAL A 89 -5.62 16.15 2.60
CA VAL A 89 -4.28 15.68 2.95
C VAL A 89 -3.39 15.62 1.71
N GLN A 90 -2.08 15.83 1.88
CA GLN A 90 -1.13 15.71 0.79
C GLN A 90 -0.89 14.23 0.47
N ILE A 91 -1.43 13.77 -0.66
CA ILE A 91 -1.18 12.42 -1.18
C ILE A 91 -0.23 12.54 -2.38
N ALA A 92 0.78 11.69 -2.44
CA ALA A 92 1.72 11.61 -3.55
C ALA A 92 1.93 10.16 -4.02
N ASP A 93 2.26 9.98 -5.29
CA ASP A 93 2.61 8.67 -5.85
C ASP A 93 4.13 8.45 -5.70
N ALA A 94 4.50 7.38 -4.99
CA ALA A 94 5.88 7.00 -4.74
C ALA A 94 6.47 6.09 -5.84
N GLY A 95 5.70 5.79 -6.89
CA GLY A 95 6.12 4.82 -7.89
C GLY A 95 6.05 3.38 -7.38
N ASP A 96 6.91 2.52 -7.90
CA ASP A 96 6.94 1.09 -7.59
C ASP A 96 8.24 0.70 -6.87
N ALA A 97 8.13 -0.16 -5.87
CA ALA A 97 9.28 -0.82 -5.25
C ALA A 97 9.99 -1.70 -6.30
N PRO A 98 11.34 -1.67 -6.38
CA PRO A 98 12.10 -2.42 -7.38
C PRO A 98 12.25 -3.90 -6.99
N ALA A 99 11.10 -4.57 -6.76
CA ALA A 99 11.06 -5.95 -6.29
C ALA A 99 11.55 -6.93 -7.37
N SER A 100 12.58 -7.72 -7.03
CA SER A 100 13.06 -8.80 -7.90
C SER A 100 11.98 -9.85 -8.09
N PRO A 101 11.68 -10.29 -9.32
CA PRO A 101 10.70 -11.33 -9.56
C PRO A 101 11.24 -12.74 -9.33
N ILE A 102 12.51 -12.92 -8.99
CA ILE A 102 13.18 -14.22 -8.94
C ILE A 102 13.14 -14.82 -7.54
N GLY A 103 13.36 -14.02 -6.49
CA GLY A 103 13.39 -14.46 -5.10
C GLY A 103 12.32 -13.78 -4.25
N VAL A 104 11.64 -14.55 -3.38
CA VAL A 104 10.61 -13.99 -2.50
C VAL A 104 11.23 -13.08 -1.45
N GLU A 105 12.33 -13.51 -0.84
CA GLU A 105 13.00 -12.77 0.24
C GLU A 105 13.63 -11.47 -0.29
N GLU A 106 14.28 -11.53 -1.46
CA GLU A 106 14.85 -10.35 -2.13
C GLU A 106 13.76 -9.37 -2.57
N GLY A 107 12.64 -9.88 -3.12
CA GLY A 107 11.50 -9.05 -3.50
C GLY A 107 10.87 -8.38 -2.29
N HIS A 108 10.68 -9.12 -1.20
CA HIS A 108 10.17 -8.59 0.07
C HIS A 108 11.11 -7.53 0.66
N ALA A 109 12.44 -7.79 0.66
CA ALA A 109 13.41 -6.81 1.18
C ALA A 109 13.36 -5.48 0.42
N ALA A 110 13.20 -5.51 -0.90
CA ALA A 110 13.07 -4.30 -1.71
C ALA A 110 11.77 -3.52 -1.40
N ILE A 111 10.65 -4.23 -1.20
CA ILE A 111 9.37 -3.61 -0.82
C ILE A 111 9.46 -3.01 0.59
N GLU A 112 10.06 -3.75 1.55
CA GLU A 112 10.27 -3.29 2.92
C GLU A 112 11.13 -2.02 2.96
N ALA A 113 12.22 -1.99 2.21
CA ALA A 113 13.10 -0.83 2.12
C ALA A 113 12.37 0.41 1.58
N ALA A 114 11.65 0.27 0.44
CA ALA A 114 10.90 1.37 -0.15
C ALA A 114 9.78 1.88 0.77
N ALA A 115 9.05 0.99 1.43
CA ALA A 115 8.02 1.36 2.40
C ALA A 115 8.62 1.99 3.67
N GLY A 116 9.80 1.51 4.09
CA GLY A 116 10.53 2.04 5.25
C GLY A 116 11.02 3.47 5.05
N GLU A 117 11.49 3.82 3.85
CA GLU A 117 11.84 5.20 3.51
C GLU A 117 10.63 6.14 3.63
N ILE A 118 9.48 5.73 3.13
CA ILE A 118 8.22 6.48 3.19
C ILE A 118 7.78 6.65 4.66
N ALA A 119 7.71 5.55 5.41
CA ALA A 119 7.29 5.58 6.81
C ALA A 119 8.26 6.38 7.68
N GLY A 120 9.57 6.26 7.42
CA GLY A 120 10.62 7.03 8.09
C GLY A 120 10.54 8.53 7.83
N ALA A 121 10.00 8.94 6.69
CA ALA A 121 9.68 10.34 6.38
C ALA A 121 8.37 10.82 7.03
N GLY A 122 7.66 9.97 7.77
CA GLY A 122 6.43 10.27 8.49
C GLY A 122 5.16 10.19 7.64
N ALA A 123 5.20 9.63 6.45
CA ALA A 123 4.05 9.41 5.60
C ALA A 123 3.41 8.02 5.85
N CYS A 124 2.08 7.96 5.75
CA CYS A 124 1.37 6.69 5.73
C CYS A 124 1.54 6.01 4.37
N VAL A 125 1.86 4.72 4.34
CA VAL A 125 1.99 3.96 3.10
C VAL A 125 0.63 3.42 2.66
N LEU A 126 0.20 3.76 1.44
CA LEU A 126 -0.91 3.12 0.74
C LEU A 126 -0.34 2.15 -0.29
N GLY A 127 -0.24 0.86 0.07
CA GLY A 127 0.34 -0.18 -0.80
C GLY A 127 -0.63 -0.62 -1.90
N LEU A 128 -0.18 -0.60 -3.15
CA LEU A 128 -0.86 -1.24 -4.29
C LEU A 128 -0.17 -2.58 -4.56
N GLY A 129 -0.80 -3.68 -4.19
CA GLY A 129 -0.24 -5.01 -4.41
C GLY A 129 -0.41 -5.49 -5.85
N GLY A 130 0.24 -6.48 -6.09
CA GLY A 130 0.86 -7.76 -6.04
C GLY A 130 0.00 -8.84 -5.39
N ASP A 131 0.65 -9.98 -5.18
CA ASP A 131 0.05 -11.03 -4.39
C ASP A 131 0.05 -10.64 -2.89
N HIS A 132 -0.69 -11.39 -2.07
CA HIS A 132 -0.88 -11.00 -0.67
C HIS A 132 0.41 -11.08 0.17
N SER A 133 1.46 -11.76 -0.32
CA SER A 133 2.74 -11.82 0.39
C SER A 133 3.41 -10.45 0.57
N VAL A 134 3.10 -9.47 -0.31
CA VAL A 134 3.62 -8.10 -0.22
C VAL A 134 3.19 -7.37 1.07
N THR A 135 2.15 -7.85 1.73
CA THR A 135 1.68 -7.28 3.00
C THR A 135 2.71 -7.46 4.12
N LEU A 136 3.45 -8.57 4.16
CA LEU A 136 4.45 -8.81 5.21
C LEU A 136 5.55 -7.73 5.24
N PRO A 137 6.25 -7.43 4.13
CA PRO A 137 7.26 -6.36 4.13
C PRO A 137 6.66 -4.97 4.40
N LEU A 138 5.42 -4.68 3.98
CA LEU A 138 4.74 -3.43 4.32
C LEU A 138 4.46 -3.32 5.82
N LEU A 139 4.03 -4.42 6.47
CA LEU A 139 3.82 -4.47 7.92
C LEU A 139 5.15 -4.32 8.69
N ARG A 140 6.24 -4.93 8.22
CA ARG A 140 7.57 -4.77 8.83
C ARG A 140 8.01 -3.31 8.82
N ALA A 141 7.89 -2.64 7.68
CA ALA A 141 8.20 -1.22 7.54
C ALA A 141 7.35 -0.34 8.48
N ALA A 142 6.04 -0.61 8.55
CA ALA A 142 5.14 0.11 9.44
C ALA A 142 5.47 -0.15 10.93
N ALA A 143 5.73 -1.41 11.31
CA ALA A 143 6.09 -1.77 12.67
C ALA A 143 7.44 -1.18 13.11
N ALA A 144 8.40 -1.08 12.20
CA ALA A 144 9.67 -0.41 12.47
C ALA A 144 9.49 1.09 12.82
N ALA A 145 8.51 1.74 12.21
CA ALA A 145 8.21 3.15 12.47
C ALA A 145 7.30 3.39 13.69
N HIS A 146 6.38 2.46 13.99
CA HIS A 146 5.29 2.70 14.96
C HIS A 146 5.25 1.71 16.12
N GLY A 147 6.09 0.68 16.12
CA GLY A 147 6.01 -0.46 17.06
C GLY A 147 4.98 -1.49 16.63
N PRO A 148 4.66 -2.48 17.49
CA PRO A 148 3.71 -3.54 17.19
C PRO A 148 2.34 -3.01 16.75
N LEU A 149 1.76 -3.62 15.71
CA LEU A 149 0.55 -3.17 15.04
C LEU A 149 -0.66 -3.99 15.45
N SER A 150 -1.84 -3.38 15.44
CA SER A 150 -3.13 -4.07 15.37
C SER A 150 -3.56 -4.17 13.90
N LEU A 151 -4.07 -5.34 13.50
CA LEU A 151 -4.48 -5.63 12.12
C LEU A 151 -6.00 -5.58 12.00
N LEU A 152 -6.48 -4.88 10.98
CA LEU A 152 -7.85 -5.05 10.46
C LEU A 152 -7.74 -5.60 9.04
N GLN A 153 -8.06 -6.90 8.87
CA GLN A 153 -8.05 -7.56 7.56
C GLN A 153 -9.48 -7.76 7.05
N LEU A 154 -9.71 -7.40 5.78
CA LEU A 154 -10.96 -7.68 5.06
C LEU A 154 -10.63 -8.67 3.94
N ASP A 155 -10.84 -9.97 4.21
CA ASP A 155 -10.43 -11.06 3.32
C ASP A 155 -11.31 -12.30 3.48
N ALA A 156 -11.34 -13.14 2.44
CA ALA A 156 -11.96 -14.45 2.47
C ALA A 156 -11.14 -15.51 3.23
N HIS A 157 -9.84 -15.29 3.38
CA HIS A 157 -8.87 -16.24 3.93
C HIS A 157 -8.18 -15.67 5.16
N THR A 158 -7.66 -16.56 6.02
CA THR A 158 -6.92 -16.15 7.21
C THR A 158 -5.47 -15.79 6.94
N ASP A 159 -4.86 -16.41 5.91
CA ASP A 159 -3.43 -16.32 5.55
C ASP A 159 -2.48 -16.53 6.74
N THR A 160 -2.85 -17.53 7.55
CA THR A 160 -2.15 -17.92 8.80
C THR A 160 -1.51 -19.31 8.71
N TRP A 161 -1.38 -19.89 7.54
CA TRP A 161 -0.71 -21.18 7.37
C TRP A 161 0.75 -21.09 7.80
N ASP A 162 1.29 -22.20 8.33
CA ASP A 162 2.68 -22.25 8.71
C ASP A 162 3.61 -22.35 7.48
N SER A 163 3.21 -23.14 6.50
CA SER A 163 3.91 -23.26 5.22
C SER A 163 2.95 -23.62 4.09
N TYR A 164 3.34 -23.33 2.86
CA TYR A 164 2.59 -23.73 1.67
C TYR A 164 3.59 -24.25 0.63
N PHE A 165 3.38 -25.50 0.15
CA PHE A 165 4.35 -26.24 -0.66
C PHE A 165 5.78 -26.27 -0.06
N GLY A 166 5.90 -26.29 1.27
CA GLY A 166 7.16 -26.26 1.99
C GLY A 166 7.82 -24.88 2.12
N ALA A 167 7.25 -23.85 1.51
CA ALA A 167 7.74 -22.48 1.64
C ALA A 167 7.09 -21.74 2.83
N ARG A 168 7.92 -21.00 3.58
CA ARG A 168 7.48 -20.20 4.74
C ARG A 168 6.87 -18.85 4.33
N TYR A 169 7.33 -18.29 3.22
CA TYR A 169 6.92 -16.97 2.72
C TYR A 169 6.08 -17.13 1.45
N THR A 170 4.76 -17.10 1.60
CA THR A 170 3.79 -17.19 0.53
C THR A 170 2.62 -16.26 0.82
N HIS A 171 1.73 -16.08 -0.15
CA HIS A 171 0.50 -15.30 0.02
C HIS A 171 -0.41 -15.82 1.16
N GLY A 172 -0.37 -17.13 1.50
CA GLY A 172 -1.19 -17.73 2.55
C GLY A 172 -0.54 -17.81 3.94
N THR A 173 0.69 -17.28 4.13
CA THR A 173 1.42 -17.40 5.38
C THR A 173 1.72 -16.05 6.05
N VAL A 174 1.24 -14.96 5.47
CA VAL A 174 1.59 -13.57 5.79
C VAL A 174 1.40 -13.25 7.26
N PHE A 175 0.18 -13.46 7.77
CA PHE A 175 -0.15 -13.05 9.15
C PHE A 175 0.42 -14.00 10.18
N ARG A 176 0.66 -15.27 9.84
CA ARG A 176 1.43 -16.17 10.69
C ARG A 176 2.84 -15.63 10.92
N ARG A 177 3.52 -15.21 9.85
CA ARG A 177 4.87 -14.61 9.96
C ARG A 177 4.82 -13.29 10.74
N ALA A 178 3.85 -12.43 10.47
CA ALA A 178 3.73 -11.15 11.16
C ALA A 178 3.54 -11.29 12.68
N VAL A 179 2.76 -12.29 13.12
CA VAL A 179 2.58 -12.59 14.56
C VAL A 179 3.83 -13.22 15.15
N GLU A 180 4.47 -14.19 14.46
CA GLU A 180 5.71 -14.83 14.94
C GLU A 180 6.88 -13.85 15.07
N GLU A 181 6.96 -12.86 14.20
CA GLU A 181 7.95 -11.79 14.24
C GLU A 181 7.61 -10.71 15.28
N GLY A 182 6.45 -10.77 15.93
CA GLY A 182 6.01 -9.81 16.95
C GLY A 182 5.65 -8.43 16.40
N ILE A 183 5.48 -8.31 15.08
CA ILE A 183 5.10 -7.03 14.42
C ILE A 183 3.59 -6.82 14.39
N VAL A 184 2.79 -7.88 14.55
CA VAL A 184 1.34 -7.81 14.69
C VAL A 184 0.90 -8.46 16.00
N ASP A 185 0.13 -7.75 16.80
CA ASP A 185 -0.56 -8.28 17.98
C ASP A 185 -1.83 -9.01 17.53
N GLY A 186 -1.79 -10.34 17.51
CA GLY A 186 -2.94 -11.18 17.14
C GLY A 186 -4.13 -11.03 18.10
N GLY A 187 -3.87 -10.69 19.37
CA GLY A 187 -4.91 -10.47 20.38
C GLY A 187 -5.69 -9.17 20.21
N ALA A 188 -5.08 -8.19 19.55
CA ALA A 188 -5.68 -6.87 19.25
C ALA A 188 -6.04 -6.72 17.76
N SER A 189 -6.16 -7.83 17.02
CA SER A 189 -6.40 -7.85 15.57
C SER A 189 -7.75 -8.45 15.23
N LEU A 190 -8.28 -8.11 14.06
CA LEU A 190 -9.59 -8.56 13.57
C LEU A 190 -9.52 -8.93 12.10
N GLN A 191 -10.06 -10.10 11.77
CA GLN A 191 -10.25 -10.58 10.40
C GLN A 191 -11.74 -10.64 10.07
N ILE A 192 -12.18 -10.02 8.98
CA ILE A 192 -13.57 -9.91 8.55
C ILE A 192 -13.74 -10.51 7.16
N GLY A 193 -14.82 -11.27 6.95
CA GLY A 193 -15.18 -11.84 5.66
C GLY A 193 -14.67 -13.25 5.42
N LEU A 194 -14.12 -13.90 6.45
CA LEU A 194 -13.59 -15.26 6.36
C LEU A 194 -14.67 -16.26 5.91
N ARG A 195 -14.36 -17.05 4.90
CA ARG A 195 -15.24 -18.08 4.33
C ARG A 195 -14.47 -19.25 3.68
N GLY A 196 -13.15 -19.26 3.81
CA GLY A 196 -12.29 -20.39 3.45
C GLY A 196 -12.23 -21.41 4.58
N SER A 197 -11.71 -22.62 4.27
CA SER A 197 -11.33 -23.60 5.29
C SER A 197 -10.13 -23.07 6.10
N LEU A 198 -10.15 -23.30 7.39
CA LEU A 198 -9.06 -22.99 8.31
C LEU A 198 -7.98 -24.07 8.23
#